data_dbb4de0f73923202a4094e15eaf2d84e
#
_entry.id   dbb4de0f73923202a4094e15eaf2d84e
#
_cell.length_a   1.000
_cell.length_b   1.000
_cell.length_c   1.000
_cell.angle_alpha   90.00
_cell.angle_beta   90.00
_cell.angle_gamma   90.00
#
_symmetry.space_group_name_H-M   'P 1'
#
loop_
_entity.id
_entity.type
_entity.pdbx_description
1 polymer ?
#
loop_
_entity_poly.entity_id
_entity_poly.type
_entity_poly.pdbx_seq_one_letter_code
_entity_poly.pdbx_strand_id
1 'polypeptide(L)'
;NAAHPGLVQAVVMGHVHKDEYRLLRRPDGSTLLPVIVAPAVSPVFDNNPAFRIVYFSAENAPASATNGTSSKHKVAVLRDYDQYYMDLRASYTTNTTQWVREYRFSTAYGRRSLQTDEFDRLHADLGTHSALMTEYMTRYASHYTTDEKTTLCAYQSNTADEYQQCVAQWS
;
A
#
# COMPACT_ATOMS: atom_id res chain seq x y z
N ASN A 1 10.62 -2.56 16.17
CA ASN A 1 11.57 -3.20 15.21
C ASN A 1 13.04 -2.85 15.50
N ALA A 2 13.33 -1.94 16.46
CA ALA A 2 14.71 -1.54 16.77
C ALA A 2 15.52 -2.69 17.42
N ALA A 3 14.90 -3.47 18.31
CA ALA A 3 15.56 -4.61 18.98
C ALA A 3 15.71 -5.84 18.06
N HIS A 4 14.87 -5.95 17.02
CA HIS A 4 14.87 -7.08 16.08
C HIS A 4 14.68 -6.56 14.65
N PRO A 5 15.73 -6.00 14.03
CA PRO A 5 15.66 -5.45 12.67
C PRO A 5 15.22 -6.51 11.65
N GLY A 6 14.24 -6.17 10.82
CA GLY A 6 13.74 -7.06 9.75
C GLY A 6 12.75 -8.14 10.20
N LEU A 7 12.42 -8.22 11.50
CA LEU A 7 11.41 -9.18 11.97
C LEU A 7 9.99 -8.80 11.47
N VAL A 8 9.66 -7.52 11.53
CA VAL A 8 8.42 -6.97 10.95
C VAL A 8 8.79 -6.26 9.65
N GLN A 9 8.30 -6.73 8.53
CA GLN A 9 8.63 -6.22 7.20
C GLN A 9 7.55 -5.31 6.63
N ALA A 10 6.31 -5.51 7.03
CA ALA A 10 5.16 -4.69 6.67
C ALA A 10 4.04 -4.88 7.68
N VAL A 11 3.10 -3.96 7.68
CA VAL A 11 1.81 -4.07 8.39
C VAL A 11 0.72 -4.12 7.32
N VAL A 12 -0.22 -5.04 7.47
CA VAL A 12 -1.44 -5.08 6.63
C VAL A 12 -2.61 -4.68 7.52
N MET A 13 -3.40 -3.72 7.07
CA MET A 13 -4.55 -3.21 7.82
C MET A 13 -5.73 -2.90 6.91
N GLY A 14 -6.90 -2.69 7.50
CA GLY A 14 -8.13 -2.24 6.85
C GLY A 14 -8.62 -0.92 7.44
N HIS A 15 -9.94 -0.77 7.58
CA HIS A 15 -10.66 0.32 8.22
C HIS A 15 -10.91 1.55 7.33
N VAL A 16 -9.95 1.98 6.54
CA VAL A 16 -10.07 3.21 5.72
C VAL A 16 -11.00 3.02 4.51
N HIS A 17 -11.27 1.77 4.11
CA HIS A 17 -12.08 1.39 2.94
C HIS A 17 -11.50 1.86 1.59
N LYS A 18 -10.21 2.16 1.54
CA LYS A 18 -9.51 2.59 0.34
C LYS A 18 -8.31 1.68 0.06
N ASP A 19 -7.94 1.61 -1.19
CA ASP A 19 -6.71 0.96 -1.63
C ASP A 19 -5.55 1.94 -1.49
N GLU A 20 -4.83 1.86 -0.38
CA GLU A 20 -3.74 2.79 -0.12
C GLU A 20 -2.56 2.13 0.61
N TYR A 21 -1.49 2.87 0.78
CA TYR A 21 -0.38 2.53 1.65
C TYR A 21 0.01 3.71 2.54
N ARG A 22 0.77 3.46 3.59
CA ARG A 22 1.42 4.46 4.45
C ARG A 22 2.89 4.09 4.60
N LEU A 23 3.74 5.09 4.80
CA LEU A 23 5.16 4.90 5.08
C LEU A 23 5.41 5.35 6.52
N LEU A 24 5.64 4.37 7.41
CA LEU A 24 6.08 4.72 8.76
C LEU A 24 7.52 5.20 8.70
N ARG A 25 7.75 6.45 9.12
CA ARG A 25 9.05 7.10 9.09
C ARG A 25 9.76 7.02 10.45
N ARG A 26 11.09 6.95 10.42
CA ARG A 26 11.95 7.15 11.60
C ARG A 26 12.17 8.64 11.82
N PRO A 27 12.68 9.04 13.01
CA PRO A 27 13.03 10.44 13.28
C PRO A 27 14.07 11.02 12.31
N ASP A 28 14.88 10.18 11.67
CA ASP A 28 15.88 10.59 10.66
C ASP A 28 15.27 10.72 9.25
N GLY A 29 13.95 10.56 9.10
CA GLY A 29 13.23 10.64 7.83
C GLY A 29 13.27 9.35 6.99
N SER A 30 14.08 8.36 7.34
CA SER A 30 14.10 7.07 6.63
C SER A 30 12.83 6.26 6.88
N THR A 31 12.41 5.45 5.92
CA THR A 31 11.24 4.59 6.08
C THR A 31 11.57 3.40 6.96
N LEU A 32 10.77 3.19 8.00
CA LEU A 32 10.86 2.03 8.87
C LEU A 32 10.26 0.79 8.21
N LEU A 33 9.02 0.93 7.73
CA LEU A 33 8.28 -0.13 7.03
C LEU A 33 7.03 0.43 6.34
N PRO A 34 6.50 -0.26 5.32
CA PRO A 34 5.22 0.09 4.72
C PRO A 34 4.04 -0.45 5.56
N VAL A 35 2.96 0.31 5.58
CA VAL A 35 1.63 -0.13 6.00
C VAL A 35 0.78 -0.24 4.74
N ILE A 36 0.31 -1.43 4.45
CA ILE A 36 -0.51 -1.74 3.28
C ILE A 36 -1.96 -1.75 3.74
N VAL A 37 -2.76 -0.81 3.26
CA VAL A 37 -4.18 -0.71 3.62
C VAL A 37 -5.00 -1.44 2.57
N ALA A 38 -5.72 -2.47 3.00
CA ALA A 38 -6.60 -3.23 2.12
C ALA A 38 -7.92 -2.47 1.89
N PRO A 39 -8.47 -2.49 0.67
CA PRO A 39 -9.81 -1.98 0.41
C PRO A 39 -10.87 -2.80 1.15
N ALA A 40 -12.10 -2.33 1.14
CA ALA A 40 -13.21 -3.00 1.82
C ALA A 40 -14.13 -3.71 0.84
N VAL A 41 -14.69 -4.83 1.29
CA VAL A 41 -15.84 -5.49 0.61
C VAL A 41 -17.11 -4.65 0.73
N SER A 42 -17.19 -3.79 1.75
CA SER A 42 -18.30 -2.85 1.93
C SER A 42 -18.15 -1.65 0.99
N PRO A 43 -19.19 -1.25 0.25
CA PRO A 43 -19.16 -0.09 -0.66
C PRO A 43 -19.34 1.26 0.06
N VAL A 44 -19.23 1.29 1.38
CA VAL A 44 -19.33 2.52 2.17
C VAL A 44 -18.17 3.46 1.81
N PHE A 45 -18.43 4.77 1.77
CA PHE A 45 -17.49 5.84 1.37
C PHE A 45 -17.15 5.85 -0.13
N ASP A 46 -18.15 5.55 -0.98
CA ASP A 46 -18.04 5.73 -2.42
C ASP A 46 -16.88 4.95 -3.05
N ASN A 47 -16.83 3.66 -2.77
CA ASN A 47 -15.91 2.71 -3.38
C ASN A 47 -16.63 1.45 -3.84
N ASN A 48 -16.11 0.80 -4.84
CA ASN A 48 -16.56 -0.54 -5.20
C ASN A 48 -16.08 -1.55 -4.15
N PRO A 49 -16.86 -2.62 -3.88
CA PRO A 49 -16.38 -3.76 -3.11
C PRO A 49 -15.08 -4.29 -3.65
N ALA A 50 -14.09 -4.49 -2.79
CA ALA A 50 -12.79 -4.99 -3.23
C ALA A 50 -12.11 -5.82 -2.14
N PHE A 51 -11.20 -6.72 -2.55
CA PHE A 51 -10.36 -7.53 -1.67
C PHE A 51 -9.02 -7.83 -2.33
N ARG A 52 -8.06 -8.31 -1.54
CA ARG A 52 -6.72 -8.69 -2.01
C ARG A 52 -6.39 -10.14 -1.74
N ILE A 53 -5.65 -10.73 -2.68
CA ILE A 53 -4.91 -11.97 -2.48
C ILE A 53 -3.44 -11.60 -2.40
N VAL A 54 -2.84 -11.80 -1.22
CA VAL A 54 -1.44 -11.45 -0.95
C VAL A 54 -0.56 -12.68 -1.09
N TYR A 55 0.52 -12.57 -1.85
CA TYR A 55 1.50 -13.62 -2.06
C TYR A 55 2.72 -13.40 -1.16
N PHE A 56 3.18 -14.46 -0.53
CA PHE A 56 4.38 -14.42 0.30
C PHE A 56 5.26 -15.65 0.07
N SER A 57 6.54 -15.53 0.36
CA SER A 57 7.49 -16.64 0.41
C SER A 57 7.98 -16.82 1.85
N ALA A 58 8.40 -18.07 2.18
CA ALA A 58 9.07 -18.35 3.44
C ALA A 58 10.58 -18.35 3.20
N GLU A 59 11.27 -17.38 3.77
CA GLU A 59 12.71 -17.21 3.60
C GLU A 59 13.45 -17.40 4.92
N ASN A 60 14.77 -17.62 4.84
CA ASN A 60 15.59 -17.67 6.06
C ASN A 60 15.61 -16.27 6.69
N ALA A 61 15.42 -16.21 8.00
CA ALA A 61 15.53 -14.97 8.74
C ALA A 61 16.92 -14.33 8.49
N PRO A 62 17.00 -13.01 8.27
CA PRO A 62 18.29 -12.34 8.11
C PRO A 62 19.15 -12.48 9.37
N ALA A 63 20.45 -12.55 9.22
CA ALA A 63 21.39 -12.69 10.35
C ALA A 63 21.21 -11.59 11.41
N SER A 64 20.82 -10.39 11.00
CA SER A 64 20.48 -9.28 11.88
C SER A 64 19.28 -9.53 12.80
N ALA A 65 18.35 -10.39 12.39
CA ALA A 65 17.19 -10.78 13.20
C ALA A 65 17.50 -11.92 14.20
N THR A 66 18.67 -12.55 14.10
CA THR A 66 19.05 -13.75 14.87
C THR A 66 20.30 -13.58 15.73
N ASN A 67 20.74 -12.34 15.97
CA ASN A 67 21.97 -12.01 16.72
C ASN A 67 23.21 -12.77 16.20
N GLY A 68 23.31 -12.96 14.89
CA GLY A 68 24.47 -13.58 14.25
C GLY A 68 24.49 -15.10 14.26
N THR A 69 23.51 -15.77 14.86
CA THR A 69 23.38 -17.23 14.76
C THR A 69 22.65 -17.61 13.48
N SER A 70 23.16 -18.60 12.74
CA SER A 70 22.46 -19.16 11.58
C SER A 70 21.15 -19.76 12.05
N SER A 71 20.05 -19.04 11.82
CA SER A 71 18.73 -19.44 12.29
C SER A 71 18.06 -20.36 11.27
N LYS A 72 17.52 -21.47 11.74
CA LYS A 72 16.59 -22.32 10.98
C LYS A 72 15.19 -21.69 10.90
N HIS A 73 15.00 -20.49 11.47
CA HIS A 73 13.71 -19.81 11.48
C HIS A 73 13.41 -19.21 10.10
N LYS A 74 12.19 -19.41 9.64
CA LYS A 74 11.67 -18.80 8.43
C LYS A 74 10.89 -17.53 8.78
N VAL A 75 11.03 -16.53 7.93
CA VAL A 75 10.20 -15.30 7.96
C VAL A 75 9.34 -15.27 6.72
N ALA A 76 8.12 -14.78 6.87
CA ALA A 76 7.23 -14.54 5.74
C ALA A 76 7.65 -13.23 5.06
N VAL A 77 8.01 -13.30 3.78
CA VAL A 77 8.35 -12.13 2.95
C VAL A 77 7.20 -11.88 2.00
N LEU A 78 6.59 -10.72 2.10
CA LEU A 78 5.52 -10.28 1.21
C LEU A 78 6.10 -10.00 -0.19
N ARG A 79 5.53 -10.63 -1.21
CA ARG A 79 6.05 -10.57 -2.59
C ARG A 79 5.22 -9.72 -3.50
N ASP A 80 3.92 -9.93 -3.50
CA ASP A 80 3.01 -9.29 -4.44
C ASP A 80 1.57 -9.37 -3.92
N TYR A 81 0.64 -8.71 -4.58
CA TYR A 81 -0.78 -8.96 -4.41
C TYR A 81 -1.55 -8.75 -5.71
N ASP A 82 -2.65 -9.49 -5.83
CA ASP A 82 -3.72 -9.23 -6.79
C ASP A 82 -4.86 -8.51 -6.09
N GLN A 83 -5.29 -7.41 -6.65
CA GLN A 83 -6.49 -6.67 -6.25
C GLN A 83 -7.66 -7.13 -7.09
N TYR A 84 -8.78 -7.43 -6.44
CA TYR A 84 -10.05 -7.77 -7.08
C TYR A 84 -11.11 -6.78 -6.65
N TYR A 85 -11.99 -6.43 -7.57
CA TYR A 85 -13.14 -5.58 -7.29
C TYR A 85 -14.40 -6.07 -8.00
N MET A 86 -15.54 -5.56 -7.57
CA MET A 86 -16.83 -5.78 -8.20
C MET A 86 -17.41 -4.42 -8.57
N ASP A 87 -17.62 -4.18 -9.87
CA ASP A 87 -18.27 -2.96 -10.33
C ASP A 87 -19.78 -2.99 -9.97
N LEU A 88 -20.14 -2.22 -8.95
CA LEU A 88 -21.55 -2.14 -8.49
C LEU A 88 -22.48 -1.56 -9.54
N ARG A 89 -22.02 -0.57 -10.31
CA ARG A 89 -22.85 0.05 -11.33
C ARG A 89 -23.15 -0.93 -12.46
N ALA A 90 -22.13 -1.63 -12.94
CA ALA A 90 -22.29 -2.67 -13.94
C ALA A 90 -23.14 -3.82 -13.41
N SER A 91 -22.90 -4.26 -12.17
CA SER A 91 -23.67 -5.33 -11.52
C SER A 91 -25.16 -4.98 -11.41
N TYR A 92 -25.48 -3.75 -11.04
CA TYR A 92 -26.85 -3.28 -10.96
C TYR A 92 -27.52 -3.24 -12.34
N THR A 93 -26.81 -2.73 -13.37
CA THR A 93 -27.35 -2.59 -14.73
C THR A 93 -27.59 -3.95 -15.40
N THR A 94 -26.70 -4.89 -15.19
CA THR A 94 -26.76 -6.22 -15.84
C THR A 94 -27.45 -7.29 -14.99
N ASN A 95 -27.79 -6.98 -13.76
CA ASN A 95 -28.27 -7.93 -12.74
C ASN A 95 -27.33 -9.14 -12.60
N THR A 96 -26.03 -8.91 -12.76
CA THR A 96 -24.98 -9.95 -12.68
C THR A 96 -23.84 -9.46 -11.80
N THR A 97 -23.46 -10.28 -10.82
CA THR A 97 -22.34 -9.98 -9.91
C THR A 97 -21.10 -10.73 -10.36
N GLN A 98 -20.00 -10.00 -10.60
CA GLN A 98 -18.75 -10.60 -11.02
C GLN A 98 -17.56 -9.92 -10.32
N TRP A 99 -16.70 -10.74 -9.70
CA TRP A 99 -15.40 -10.32 -9.21
C TRP A 99 -14.37 -10.40 -10.33
N VAL A 100 -13.72 -9.27 -10.63
CA VAL A 100 -12.66 -9.21 -11.64
C VAL A 100 -11.37 -8.73 -11.02
N ARG A 101 -10.24 -9.23 -11.52
CA ARG A 101 -8.94 -8.72 -11.11
C ARG A 101 -8.75 -7.33 -11.67
N GLU A 102 -8.64 -6.33 -10.80
CA GLU A 102 -8.37 -4.95 -11.16
C GLU A 102 -6.92 -4.79 -11.62
N TYR A 103 -5.97 -5.24 -10.79
CA TYR A 103 -4.56 -5.18 -11.11
C TYR A 103 -3.73 -6.16 -10.25
N ARG A 104 -2.48 -6.35 -10.65
CA ARG A 104 -1.40 -6.92 -9.84
C ARG A 104 -0.41 -5.83 -9.49
N PHE A 105 0.00 -5.72 -8.22
CA PHE A 105 0.86 -4.65 -7.75
C PHE A 105 2.17 -4.56 -8.53
N SER A 106 2.89 -5.66 -8.68
CA SER A 106 4.16 -5.67 -9.40
C SER A 106 4.04 -5.18 -10.84
N THR A 107 2.98 -5.56 -11.54
CA THR A 107 2.74 -5.18 -12.94
C THR A 107 2.27 -3.73 -13.04
N ALA A 108 1.34 -3.32 -12.17
CA ALA A 108 0.73 -1.99 -12.20
C ALA A 108 1.72 -0.88 -11.89
N TYR A 109 2.67 -1.15 -10.99
CA TYR A 109 3.61 -0.14 -10.49
C TYR A 109 5.08 -0.42 -10.87
N GLY A 110 5.35 -1.49 -11.64
CA GLY A 110 6.71 -1.86 -12.01
C GLY A 110 7.59 -2.22 -10.80
N ARG A 111 7.01 -2.82 -9.75
CA ARG A 111 7.72 -3.16 -8.50
C ARG A 111 8.02 -4.65 -8.43
N ARG A 112 9.12 -5.01 -7.73
CA ARG A 112 9.58 -6.40 -7.64
C ARG A 112 9.08 -7.12 -6.39
N SER A 113 8.65 -6.38 -5.39
CA SER A 113 8.19 -6.91 -4.10
C SER A 113 7.40 -5.85 -3.31
N LEU A 114 6.86 -6.27 -2.15
CA LEU A 114 6.21 -5.38 -1.18
C LEU A 114 7.18 -4.95 -0.06
N GLN A 115 8.48 -4.80 -0.39
CA GLN A 115 9.50 -4.36 0.56
C GLN A 115 9.56 -2.83 0.66
N THR A 116 10.17 -2.35 1.73
CA THR A 116 10.25 -0.92 2.04
C THR A 116 10.84 -0.08 0.91
N ASP A 117 11.93 -0.54 0.30
CA ASP A 117 12.61 0.17 -0.78
C ASP A 117 11.75 0.29 -2.05
N GLU A 118 10.92 -0.70 -2.34
CA GLU A 118 10.01 -0.64 -3.48
C GLU A 118 8.84 0.34 -3.23
N PHE A 119 8.37 0.45 -1.98
CA PHE A 119 7.37 1.46 -1.62
C PHE A 119 7.95 2.88 -1.59
N ASP A 120 9.21 3.06 -1.16
CA ASP A 120 9.89 4.36 -1.26
C ASP A 120 10.01 4.82 -2.72
N ARG A 121 10.39 3.90 -3.63
CA ARG A 121 10.43 4.19 -5.07
C ARG A 121 9.04 4.50 -5.63
N LEU A 122 8.02 3.71 -5.26
CA LEU A 122 6.65 3.99 -5.69
C LEU A 122 6.21 5.38 -5.25
N HIS A 123 6.48 5.75 -3.99
CA HIS A 123 6.12 7.06 -3.46
C HIS A 123 6.81 8.20 -4.22
N ALA A 124 8.10 8.06 -4.52
CA ALA A 124 8.84 9.02 -5.33
C ALA A 124 8.29 9.14 -6.76
N ASP A 125 7.97 8.00 -7.39
CA ASP A 125 7.42 7.98 -8.74
C ASP A 125 6.01 8.60 -8.80
N LEU A 126 5.15 8.34 -7.81
CA LEU A 126 3.83 8.98 -7.72
C LEU A 126 3.95 10.51 -7.59
N GLY A 127 4.97 11.01 -6.89
CA GLY A 127 5.22 12.45 -6.76
C GLY A 127 5.74 13.12 -8.04
N THR A 128 6.26 12.36 -9.00
CA THR A 128 6.93 12.89 -10.20
C THR A 128 6.26 12.52 -11.52
N HIS A 129 5.45 11.46 -11.54
CA HIS A 129 4.81 10.94 -12.76
C HIS A 129 3.29 11.06 -12.68
N SER A 130 2.75 12.14 -13.25
CA SER A 130 1.31 12.46 -13.20
C SER A 130 0.41 11.34 -13.76
N ALA A 131 0.80 10.66 -14.83
CA ALA A 131 0.03 9.54 -15.38
C ALA A 131 -0.07 8.37 -14.39
N LEU A 132 1.04 8.01 -13.73
CA LEU A 132 1.05 6.96 -12.71
C LEU A 132 0.19 7.35 -11.51
N MET A 133 0.27 8.61 -11.09
CA MET A 133 -0.58 9.14 -10.01
C MET A 133 -2.06 9.09 -10.36
N THR A 134 -2.45 9.46 -11.57
CA THR A 134 -3.83 9.37 -12.04
C THR A 134 -4.35 7.91 -12.00
N GLU A 135 -3.55 6.95 -12.48
CA GLU A 135 -3.89 5.53 -12.39
C GLU A 135 -4.01 5.05 -10.94
N TYR A 136 -3.09 5.49 -10.08
CA TYR A 136 -3.13 5.18 -8.65
C TYR A 136 -4.41 5.70 -8.01
N MET A 137 -4.79 6.95 -8.26
CA MET A 137 -6.01 7.56 -7.72
C MET A 137 -7.29 6.89 -8.24
N THR A 138 -7.28 6.40 -9.47
CA THR A 138 -8.39 5.60 -10.01
C THR A 138 -8.59 4.31 -9.21
N ARG A 139 -7.51 3.62 -8.86
CA ARG A 139 -7.53 2.40 -8.03
C ARG A 139 -7.88 2.69 -6.57
N TYR A 140 -7.35 3.79 -6.03
CA TYR A 140 -7.55 4.21 -4.64
C TYR A 140 -9.02 4.31 -4.23
N ALA A 141 -9.83 4.93 -5.07
CA ALA A 141 -11.21 5.29 -4.73
C ALA A 141 -12.25 4.80 -5.73
N SER A 142 -11.93 3.83 -6.58
CA SER A 142 -12.91 3.32 -7.56
C SER A 142 -13.58 4.42 -8.39
N HIS A 143 -12.78 5.34 -8.96
CA HIS A 143 -13.19 6.48 -9.78
C HIS A 143 -13.62 7.76 -9.03
N TYR A 144 -13.39 7.85 -7.74
CA TYR A 144 -13.54 9.13 -7.03
C TYR A 144 -12.28 9.98 -7.15
N THR A 145 -12.45 11.24 -7.53
CA THR A 145 -11.35 12.21 -7.56
C THR A 145 -11.10 12.74 -6.15
N THR A 146 -9.94 12.42 -5.61
CA THR A 146 -9.39 13.06 -4.41
C THR A 146 -8.24 13.98 -4.81
N ASP A 147 -7.89 14.92 -3.94
CA ASP A 147 -6.72 15.76 -4.16
C ASP A 147 -5.43 14.92 -4.02
N GLU A 148 -4.69 14.81 -5.12
CA GLU A 148 -3.47 13.99 -5.23
C GLU A 148 -2.38 14.42 -4.23
N LYS A 149 -2.22 15.74 -4.01
CA LYS A 149 -1.19 16.31 -3.15
C LYS A 149 -1.46 15.99 -1.67
N THR A 150 -2.68 16.22 -1.22
CA THR A 150 -3.07 15.89 0.17
C THR A 150 -2.99 14.39 0.43
N THR A 151 -3.28 13.55 -0.56
CA THR A 151 -3.14 12.11 -0.48
C THR A 151 -1.68 11.69 -0.29
N LEU A 152 -0.74 12.22 -1.08
CA LEU A 152 0.69 11.95 -0.92
C LEU A 152 1.22 12.43 0.44
N CYS A 153 0.81 13.61 0.90
CA CYS A 153 1.17 14.10 2.22
C CYS A 153 0.68 13.17 3.33
N ALA A 154 -0.56 12.68 3.24
CA ALA A 154 -1.10 11.74 4.22
C ALA A 154 -0.31 10.43 4.30
N TYR A 155 0.28 9.96 3.20
CA TYR A 155 1.02 8.70 3.16
C TYR A 155 2.38 8.75 3.85
N GLN A 156 3.01 9.92 3.91
CA GLN A 156 4.34 10.09 4.49
C GLN A 156 4.36 10.71 5.88
N SER A 157 3.21 11.23 6.36
CA SER A 157 3.10 11.89 7.66
C SER A 157 2.65 10.92 8.74
N ASN A 158 3.31 10.96 9.89
CA ASN A 158 2.93 10.16 11.08
C ASN A 158 2.06 10.98 12.05
N THR A 159 2.08 12.32 11.94
CA THR A 159 1.37 13.24 12.83
C THR A 159 0.57 14.27 12.03
N ALA A 160 -0.41 14.89 12.68
CA ALA A 160 -1.19 15.98 12.08
C ALA A 160 -0.32 17.18 11.69
N ASP A 161 0.68 17.51 12.51
CA ASP A 161 1.59 18.62 12.25
C ASP A 161 2.45 18.38 11.01
N GLU A 162 3.02 17.18 10.87
CA GLU A 162 3.77 16.78 9.66
C GLU A 162 2.88 16.86 8.41
N TYR A 163 1.63 16.41 8.50
CA TYR A 163 0.68 16.50 7.40
C TYR A 163 0.40 17.95 7.00
N GLN A 164 0.11 18.83 7.96
CA GLN A 164 -0.14 20.25 7.69
C GLN A 164 1.07 20.93 7.06
N GLN A 165 2.28 20.64 7.55
CA GLN A 165 3.53 21.17 6.99
C GLN A 165 3.73 20.69 5.54
N CYS A 166 3.46 19.41 5.25
CA CYS A 166 3.56 18.88 3.91
C CYS A 166 2.56 19.56 2.95
N VAL A 167 1.29 19.66 3.34
CA VAL A 167 0.25 20.30 2.52
C VAL A 167 0.59 21.77 2.23
N ALA A 168 1.10 22.49 3.22
CA ALA A 168 1.48 23.89 3.05
C ALA A 168 2.61 24.13 2.04
N GLN A 169 3.46 23.12 1.77
CA GLN A 169 4.51 23.21 0.75
C GLN A 169 3.97 23.16 -0.69
N TRP A 170 2.72 22.71 -0.87
CA TRP A 170 2.08 22.58 -2.18
C TRP A 170 1.11 23.73 -2.51
N SER A 171 0.85 24.60 -1.56
CA SER A 171 0.02 25.81 -1.73
C SER A 171 0.88 26.99 -2.19
#